data_0a2df9887a36be8c60eab123adbf99be
#
_entry.id   0a2df9887a36be8c60eab123adbf99be
#
_cell.length_a   1.000
_cell.length_b   1.000
_cell.length_c   1.000
_cell.angle_alpha   90.00
_cell.angle_beta   90.00
_cell.angle_gamma   90.00
#
_symmetry.space_group_name_H-M   'P 1'
#
loop_
_entity.id
_entity.type
_entity.pdbx_description
1 polymer ?
#
loop_
_entity_poly.entity_id
_entity_poly.type
_entity_poly.pdbx_seq_one_letter_code
_entity_poly.pdbx_strand_id
1 'polypeptide(L)'
;HPYVTNNNATSAIQNLPQSIIDWMRQKLTKNLNLNDSNFPSKFYIDRGDASPNISKLRQIVNENEVIDKLSKHKFKVIKLSDYSIKDQIKLFFNAKKIVGLHGAGFANVMFSNTDLKMLELKPSGAGKMCENLAKKCNVIYDCISVLPEKFNENNQMGHIRINMKDLQDRI
;
A
#
# COMPACT_ATOMS: atom_id res chain seq x y z
N HIS A 1 6.44 -27.85 4.90
CA HIS A 1 7.25 -26.73 4.42
C HIS A 1 7.71 -25.93 5.65
N PRO A 2 9.00 -25.63 5.85
CA PRO A 2 9.51 -25.03 7.08
C PRO A 2 8.96 -23.64 7.40
N TYR A 3 8.20 -23.04 6.49
CA TYR A 3 7.63 -21.70 6.64
C TYR A 3 6.14 -21.69 7.05
N VAL A 4 5.52 -22.84 7.26
CA VAL A 4 4.08 -22.98 7.56
C VAL A 4 3.87 -23.66 8.92
N THR A 5 4.72 -23.38 9.88
CA THR A 5 4.62 -24.02 11.21
C THR A 5 3.57 -23.40 12.12
N ASN A 6 3.04 -22.23 11.79
CA ASN A 6 1.92 -21.61 12.52
C ASN A 6 0.87 -21.13 11.49
N ASN A 7 -0.37 -21.51 11.69
CA ASN A 7 -1.54 -21.11 10.89
C ASN A 7 -1.82 -19.58 10.93
N ASN A 8 -0.81 -18.75 11.12
CA ASN A 8 -0.91 -17.32 11.21
C ASN A 8 -0.44 -16.71 9.87
N ALA A 9 -1.40 -16.26 9.04
CA ALA A 9 -1.14 -15.60 7.76
C ALA A 9 -0.16 -14.41 7.89
N THR A 10 -0.21 -13.69 8.99
CA THR A 10 0.70 -12.57 9.28
C THR A 10 2.14 -13.04 9.39
N SER A 11 2.39 -14.18 10.08
CA SER A 11 3.72 -14.74 10.20
C SER A 11 4.28 -15.23 8.86
N ALA A 12 3.44 -15.83 8.03
CA ALA A 12 3.83 -16.29 6.69
C ALA A 12 4.23 -15.12 5.77
N ILE A 13 3.50 -14.00 5.82
CA ILE A 13 3.83 -12.80 5.02
C ILE A 13 5.10 -12.12 5.54
N GLN A 14 5.28 -12.04 6.86
CA GLN A 14 6.51 -11.49 7.44
C GLN A 14 7.76 -12.28 7.03
N ASN A 15 7.60 -13.59 6.85
CA ASN A 15 8.68 -14.51 6.49
C ASN A 15 8.68 -14.91 5.02
N LEU A 16 8.00 -14.17 4.14
CA LEU A 16 7.96 -14.47 2.72
C LEU A 16 9.38 -14.53 2.15
N PRO A 17 9.84 -15.66 1.60
CA PRO A 17 11.18 -15.76 1.03
C PRO A 17 11.40 -14.81 -0.14
N GLN A 18 12.58 -14.21 -0.25
CA GLN A 18 12.95 -13.34 -1.36
C GLN A 18 12.76 -14.05 -2.71
N SER A 19 13.12 -15.32 -2.79
CA SER A 19 12.96 -16.13 -3.99
C SER A 19 11.52 -16.21 -4.53
N ILE A 20 10.52 -16.13 -3.65
CA ILE A 20 9.10 -16.08 -4.08
C ILE A 20 8.78 -14.72 -4.71
N ILE A 21 9.25 -13.63 -4.13
CA ILE A 21 9.06 -12.28 -4.70
C ILE A 21 9.71 -12.20 -6.07
N ASP A 22 10.95 -12.67 -6.20
CA ASP A 22 11.71 -12.66 -7.44
C ASP A 22 11.05 -13.53 -8.50
N TRP A 23 10.59 -14.72 -8.11
CA TRP A 23 9.85 -15.62 -8.99
C TRP A 23 8.53 -14.99 -9.49
N MET A 24 7.74 -14.37 -8.59
CA MET A 24 6.50 -13.69 -8.98
C MET A 24 6.78 -12.53 -9.94
N ARG A 25 7.78 -11.69 -9.62
CA ARG A 25 8.24 -10.63 -10.53
C ARG A 25 8.56 -11.21 -11.91
N GLN A 26 9.48 -12.16 -11.98
CA GLN A 26 9.91 -12.75 -13.24
C GLN A 26 8.74 -13.34 -14.04
N LYS A 27 7.85 -14.08 -13.39
CA LYS A 27 6.74 -14.76 -14.08
C LYS A 27 5.68 -13.79 -14.58
N LEU A 28 5.32 -12.80 -13.77
CA LEU A 28 4.22 -11.90 -14.10
C LEU A 28 4.64 -10.72 -14.97
N THR A 29 5.94 -10.41 -15.06
CA THR A 29 6.44 -9.31 -15.90
C THR A 29 7.06 -9.76 -17.22
N LYS A 30 7.32 -11.05 -17.40
CA LYS A 30 8.11 -11.62 -18.52
C LYS A 30 7.73 -11.12 -19.93
N ASN A 31 6.45 -10.85 -20.17
CA ASN A 31 5.94 -10.45 -21.49
C ASN A 31 5.26 -9.09 -21.44
N LEU A 32 5.57 -8.25 -20.44
CA LEU A 32 4.99 -6.93 -20.30
C LEU A 32 6.00 -5.85 -20.74
N ASN A 33 5.55 -4.93 -21.57
CA ASN A 33 6.23 -3.65 -21.69
C ASN A 33 5.93 -2.84 -20.41
N LEU A 34 6.89 -2.78 -19.51
CA LEU A 34 6.71 -2.17 -18.19
C LEU A 34 6.81 -0.65 -18.23
N ASN A 35 7.66 -0.11 -19.12
CA ASN A 35 7.83 1.33 -19.26
C ASN A 35 6.63 1.91 -20.04
N ASP A 36 5.73 2.58 -19.33
CA ASP A 36 4.52 3.13 -19.90
C ASP A 36 4.20 4.49 -19.25
N SER A 37 4.42 5.57 -20.01
CA SER A 37 4.19 6.95 -19.56
C SER A 37 2.72 7.31 -19.33
N ASN A 38 1.78 6.44 -19.71
CA ASN A 38 0.36 6.65 -19.46
C ASN A 38 -0.01 6.45 -17.99
N PHE A 39 0.84 5.77 -17.22
CA PHE A 39 0.61 5.58 -15.78
C PHE A 39 1.17 6.74 -14.95
N PRO A 40 0.45 7.19 -13.92
CA PRO A 40 0.90 8.29 -13.08
C PRO A 40 2.11 7.88 -12.24
N SER A 41 3.09 8.76 -12.13
CA SER A 41 4.26 8.54 -11.27
C SER A 41 3.97 8.76 -9.78
N LYS A 42 2.87 9.43 -9.44
CA LYS A 42 2.40 9.66 -8.08
C LYS A 42 0.93 9.31 -7.97
N PHE A 43 0.56 8.45 -7.02
CA PHE A 43 -0.85 8.15 -6.78
C PHE A 43 -1.18 7.81 -5.34
N TYR A 44 -2.45 8.03 -5.03
CA TYR A 44 -3.10 7.61 -3.79
C TYR A 44 -3.94 6.37 -4.08
N ILE A 45 -3.78 5.34 -3.26
CA ILE A 45 -4.60 4.11 -3.34
C ILE A 45 -5.92 4.37 -2.61
N ASP A 46 -6.98 4.65 -3.38
CA ASP A 46 -8.34 4.73 -2.88
C ASP A 46 -8.86 3.31 -2.57
N ARG A 47 -9.43 3.16 -1.40
CA ARG A 47 -10.03 1.90 -0.94
C ARG A 47 -11.55 1.86 -1.05
N GLY A 48 -12.15 2.72 -1.85
CA GLY A 48 -13.58 2.71 -2.14
C GLY A 48 -14.09 1.42 -2.79
N ASP A 49 -13.16 0.56 -3.25
CA ASP A 49 -13.41 -0.79 -3.76
C ASP A 49 -13.38 -1.89 -2.68
N ALA A 50 -13.03 -1.56 -1.45
CA ALA A 50 -13.00 -2.53 -0.36
C ALA A 50 -14.42 -3.02 -0.05
N SER A 51 -14.56 -4.33 0.21
CA SER A 51 -15.87 -4.87 0.60
C SER A 51 -16.43 -4.15 1.83
N PRO A 52 -17.77 -4.04 1.98
CA PRO A 52 -18.39 -3.33 3.09
C PRO A 52 -17.90 -3.78 4.48
N ASN A 53 -17.58 -5.05 4.63
CA ASN A 53 -17.06 -5.59 5.89
C ASN A 53 -15.64 -5.10 6.16
N ILE A 54 -14.81 -4.93 5.15
CA ILE A 54 -13.44 -4.42 5.28
C ILE A 54 -13.42 -2.91 5.44
N SER A 55 -14.26 -2.17 4.69
CA SER A 55 -14.33 -0.71 4.79
C SER A 55 -14.79 -0.24 6.16
N LYS A 56 -15.71 -0.99 6.82
CA LYS A 56 -16.16 -0.70 8.20
C LYS A 56 -15.06 -0.87 9.24
N LEU A 57 -14.01 -1.62 8.95
CA LEU A 57 -12.95 -1.92 9.92
C LEU A 57 -11.96 -0.78 10.08
N ARG A 58 -11.66 -0.06 9.01
CA ARG A 58 -10.76 1.09 9.01
C ARG A 58 -10.99 2.01 7.82
N GLN A 59 -11.00 3.29 8.13
CA GLN A 59 -11.17 4.37 7.17
C GLN A 59 -10.31 5.56 7.60
N ILE A 60 -10.05 6.47 6.68
CA ILE A 60 -9.52 7.79 6.99
C ILE A 60 -10.72 8.71 7.17
N VAL A 61 -10.91 9.24 8.38
CA VAL A 61 -12.07 10.07 8.74
C VAL A 61 -12.12 11.37 7.92
N ASN A 62 -10.95 11.94 7.64
CA ASN A 62 -10.79 13.14 6.82
C ASN A 62 -10.19 12.82 5.44
N GLU A 63 -10.62 11.74 4.80
CA GLU A 63 -10.05 11.27 3.53
C GLU A 63 -10.16 12.31 2.42
N ASN A 64 -11.26 13.09 2.37
CA ASN A 64 -11.41 14.16 1.38
C ASN A 64 -10.31 15.23 1.52
N GLU A 65 -9.96 15.63 2.75
CA GLU A 65 -8.87 16.58 2.99
C GLU A 65 -7.51 16.00 2.54
N VAL A 66 -7.30 14.70 2.79
CA VAL A 66 -6.10 13.98 2.35
C VAL A 66 -6.02 13.96 0.83
N ILE A 67 -7.11 13.60 0.14
CA ILE A 67 -7.19 13.57 -1.32
C ILE A 67 -6.97 14.96 -1.91
N ASP A 68 -7.62 15.98 -1.37
CA ASP A 68 -7.45 17.37 -1.83
C ASP A 68 -6.00 17.83 -1.70
N LYS A 69 -5.36 17.50 -0.58
CA LYS A 69 -3.96 17.83 -0.35
C LYS A 69 -3.05 17.12 -1.34
N LEU A 70 -3.23 15.82 -1.52
CA LEU A 70 -2.44 15.00 -2.43
C LEU A 70 -2.62 15.44 -3.89
N SER A 71 -3.85 15.80 -4.28
CA SER A 71 -4.15 16.29 -5.62
C SER A 71 -3.39 17.58 -5.97
N LYS A 72 -3.28 18.51 -5.00
CA LYS A 72 -2.45 19.72 -5.13
C LYS A 72 -0.96 19.39 -5.34
N HIS A 73 -0.51 18.24 -4.87
CA HIS A 73 0.86 17.72 -5.07
C HIS A 73 0.98 16.75 -6.26
N LYS A 74 0.00 16.78 -7.18
CA LYS A 74 -0.04 16.00 -8.43
C LYS A 74 -0.16 14.49 -8.23
N PHE A 75 -0.72 14.04 -7.12
CA PHE A 75 -1.12 12.64 -6.97
C PHE A 75 -2.43 12.39 -7.70
N LYS A 76 -2.53 11.25 -8.37
CA LYS A 76 -3.79 10.74 -8.93
C LYS A 76 -4.46 9.81 -7.92
N VAL A 77 -5.77 9.89 -7.80
CA VAL A 77 -6.56 8.94 -6.99
C VAL A 77 -6.81 7.70 -7.83
N ILE A 78 -6.44 6.54 -7.33
CA ILE A 78 -6.48 5.26 -8.07
C ILE A 78 -7.24 4.21 -7.24
N LYS A 79 -8.29 3.67 -7.81
CA LYS A 79 -8.93 2.43 -7.36
C LYS A 79 -8.29 1.27 -8.09
N LEU A 80 -7.68 0.35 -7.37
CA LEU A 80 -6.97 -0.77 -8.00
C LEU A 80 -7.90 -1.73 -8.74
N SER A 81 -9.17 -1.83 -8.31
CA SER A 81 -10.19 -2.62 -9.00
C SER A 81 -10.49 -2.17 -10.43
N ASP A 82 -10.21 -0.91 -10.76
CA ASP A 82 -10.45 -0.37 -12.10
C ASP A 82 -9.35 -0.79 -13.10
N TYR A 83 -8.31 -1.46 -12.62
CA TYR A 83 -7.14 -1.85 -13.39
C TYR A 83 -7.00 -3.37 -13.47
N SER A 84 -6.70 -3.89 -14.66
CA SER A 84 -6.29 -5.29 -14.80
C SER A 84 -5.01 -5.56 -14.00
N ILE A 85 -4.74 -6.82 -13.66
CA ILE A 85 -3.49 -7.19 -12.98
C ILE A 85 -2.26 -6.71 -13.75
N LYS A 86 -2.29 -6.79 -15.09
CA LYS A 86 -1.18 -6.30 -15.95
C LYS A 86 -0.99 -4.79 -15.81
N ASP A 87 -2.08 -4.05 -15.74
CA ASP A 87 -2.03 -2.59 -15.59
C ASP A 87 -1.64 -2.19 -14.16
N GLN A 88 -2.06 -2.92 -13.13
CA GLN A 88 -1.57 -2.73 -11.77
C GLN A 88 -0.05 -2.94 -11.69
N ILE A 89 0.49 -3.97 -12.34
CA ILE A 89 1.94 -4.20 -12.43
C ILE A 89 2.65 -3.00 -13.06
N LYS A 90 2.16 -2.50 -14.21
CA LYS A 90 2.73 -1.33 -14.88
C LYS A 90 2.59 -0.06 -14.04
N LEU A 91 1.43 0.14 -13.39
CA LEU A 91 1.17 1.26 -12.51
C LEU A 91 2.23 1.34 -11.39
N PHE A 92 2.46 0.23 -10.69
CA PHE A 92 3.45 0.19 -9.61
C PHE A 92 4.89 0.26 -10.12
N PHE A 93 5.19 -0.33 -11.28
CA PHE A 93 6.52 -0.25 -11.89
C PHE A 93 6.90 1.20 -12.25
N ASN A 94 5.95 2.01 -12.74
CA ASN A 94 6.19 3.40 -13.14
C ASN A 94 6.05 4.40 -11.98
N ALA A 95 5.62 3.94 -10.81
CA ALA A 95 5.43 4.79 -9.65
C ALA A 95 6.75 5.28 -9.06
N LYS A 96 6.78 6.56 -8.68
CA LYS A 96 7.85 7.18 -7.89
C LYS A 96 7.42 7.46 -6.46
N LYS A 97 6.12 7.69 -6.25
CA LYS A 97 5.57 7.90 -4.92
C LYS A 97 4.14 7.40 -4.83
N ILE A 98 3.87 6.62 -3.81
CA ILE A 98 2.53 6.12 -3.49
C ILE A 98 2.15 6.46 -2.07
N VAL A 99 0.87 6.75 -1.85
CA VAL A 99 0.27 6.97 -0.54
C VAL A 99 -0.98 6.10 -0.44
N GLY A 100 -1.28 5.55 0.72
CA GLY A 100 -2.52 4.79 0.92
C GLY A 100 -2.73 4.38 2.36
N LEU A 101 -3.97 3.99 2.67
CA LEU A 101 -4.31 3.38 3.95
C LEU A 101 -3.80 1.94 4.00
N HIS A 102 -3.25 1.53 5.15
CA HIS A 102 -2.80 0.16 5.42
C HIS A 102 -3.71 -0.91 4.82
N GLY A 103 -3.18 -1.79 4.00
CA GLY A 103 -3.97 -2.84 3.37
C GLY A 103 -3.33 -3.55 2.19
N ALA A 104 -4.08 -4.53 1.64
CA ALA A 104 -3.62 -5.44 0.60
C ALA A 104 -3.19 -4.76 -0.71
N GLY A 105 -3.69 -3.55 -1.02
CA GLY A 105 -3.27 -2.81 -2.22
C GLY A 105 -1.75 -2.58 -2.30
N PHE A 106 -1.08 -2.50 -1.14
CA PHE A 106 0.38 -2.40 -1.08
C PHE A 106 1.12 -3.69 -1.45
N ALA A 107 0.43 -4.83 -1.62
CA ALA A 107 1.09 -6.05 -2.11
C ALA A 107 1.75 -5.84 -3.48
N ASN A 108 1.20 -4.96 -4.29
CA ASN A 108 1.73 -4.65 -5.62
C ASN A 108 3.11 -3.93 -5.60
N VAL A 109 3.61 -3.48 -4.44
CA VAL A 109 4.98 -2.91 -4.34
C VAL A 109 6.05 -3.90 -4.75
N MET A 110 5.75 -5.19 -4.75
CA MET A 110 6.65 -6.21 -5.29
C MET A 110 6.99 -5.99 -6.79
N PHE A 111 6.18 -5.24 -7.52
CA PHE A 111 6.42 -4.94 -8.94
C PHE A 111 7.07 -3.57 -9.18
N SER A 112 7.31 -2.79 -8.13
CA SER A 112 7.88 -1.45 -8.26
C SER A 112 9.37 -1.44 -8.53
N ASN A 113 9.87 -0.28 -8.97
CA ASN A 113 11.30 0.02 -8.96
C ASN A 113 11.78 0.33 -7.54
N THR A 114 13.10 0.22 -7.33
CA THR A 114 13.74 0.40 -6.02
C THR A 114 13.74 1.85 -5.52
N ASP A 115 13.48 2.82 -6.39
CA ASP A 115 13.40 4.25 -6.05
C ASP A 115 11.98 4.70 -5.65
N LEU A 116 11.01 3.76 -5.61
CA LEU A 116 9.67 4.04 -5.13
C LEU A 116 9.70 4.52 -3.67
N LYS A 117 9.02 5.63 -3.41
CA LYS A 117 8.70 6.12 -2.06
C LYS A 117 7.27 5.72 -1.70
N MET A 118 7.13 4.94 -0.65
CA MET A 118 5.84 4.46 -0.15
C MET A 118 5.52 5.11 1.19
N LEU A 119 4.40 5.84 1.26
CA LEU A 119 3.86 6.39 2.49
C LEU A 119 2.61 5.62 2.91
N GLU A 120 2.70 4.89 4.01
CA GLU A 120 1.59 4.15 4.58
C GLU A 120 0.89 4.99 5.65
N LEU A 121 -0.43 5.19 5.52
CA LEU A 121 -1.29 5.77 6.54
C LEU A 121 -1.90 4.61 7.33
N LYS A 122 -1.66 4.54 8.66
CA LYS A 122 -2.05 3.34 9.40
C LYS A 122 -2.50 3.62 10.83
N PRO A 123 -3.44 2.81 11.36
CA PRO A 123 -3.67 2.76 12.80
C PRO A 123 -2.41 2.30 13.53
N SER A 124 -2.14 2.84 14.72
CA SER A 124 -0.93 2.52 15.51
C SER A 124 -0.80 1.02 15.85
N GLY A 125 -1.93 0.30 15.96
CA GLY A 125 -1.95 -1.14 16.17
C GLY A 125 -1.81 -1.99 14.90
N ALA A 126 -1.74 -1.38 13.71
CA ALA A 126 -1.57 -2.15 12.47
C ALA A 126 -0.20 -2.82 12.41
N GLY A 127 -0.17 -4.05 11.90
CA GLY A 127 1.04 -4.84 11.78
C GLY A 127 2.10 -4.25 10.83
N LYS A 128 3.24 -4.92 10.74
CA LYS A 128 4.39 -4.50 9.92
C LYS A 128 4.45 -5.13 8.53
N MET A 129 3.33 -5.70 8.04
CA MET A 129 3.31 -6.42 6.75
C MET A 129 3.79 -5.55 5.59
N CYS A 130 3.24 -4.33 5.47
CA CYS A 130 3.60 -3.41 4.39
C CYS A 130 5.06 -2.95 4.49
N GLU A 131 5.51 -2.62 5.70
CA GLU A 131 6.91 -2.28 5.99
C GLU A 131 7.87 -3.41 5.61
N ASN A 132 7.57 -4.64 6.03
CA ASN A 132 8.41 -5.81 5.75
C ASN A 132 8.47 -6.12 4.24
N LEU A 133 7.35 -6.02 3.54
CA LEU A 133 7.32 -6.20 2.10
C LEU A 133 8.10 -5.10 1.37
N ALA A 134 7.92 -3.84 1.77
CA ALA A 134 8.66 -2.71 1.21
C ALA A 134 10.18 -2.91 1.35
N LYS A 135 10.65 -3.33 2.55
CA LYS A 135 12.05 -3.66 2.80
C LYS A 135 12.56 -4.77 1.89
N LYS A 136 11.80 -5.84 1.70
CA LYS A 136 12.16 -6.95 0.80
C LYS A 136 12.21 -6.54 -0.67
N CYS A 137 11.46 -5.52 -1.05
CA CYS A 137 11.43 -4.97 -2.40
C CYS A 137 12.40 -3.79 -2.60
N ASN A 138 13.20 -3.43 -1.59
CA ASN A 138 14.09 -2.26 -1.58
C ASN A 138 13.35 -0.93 -1.87
N VAL A 139 12.11 -0.83 -1.39
CA VAL A 139 11.26 0.37 -1.49
C VAL A 139 11.55 1.30 -0.30
N ILE A 140 11.62 2.59 -0.56
CA ILE A 140 11.78 3.60 0.50
C ILE A 140 10.44 3.74 1.24
N TYR A 141 10.37 3.17 2.43
CA TYR A 141 9.15 3.12 3.24
C TYR A 141 9.13 4.20 4.31
N ASP A 142 7.99 4.85 4.44
CA ASP A 142 7.64 5.74 5.55
C ASP A 142 6.19 5.51 5.97
N CYS A 143 5.81 5.91 7.18
CA CYS A 143 4.43 5.79 7.64
C CYS A 143 3.99 6.94 8.54
N ILE A 144 2.69 7.28 8.46
CA ILE A 144 1.99 8.07 9.46
C ILE A 144 1.15 7.09 10.28
N SER A 145 1.58 6.85 11.52
CA SER A 145 0.92 5.95 12.47
C SER A 145 0.10 6.75 13.46
N VAL A 146 -1.21 6.51 13.50
CA VAL A 146 -2.17 7.32 14.28
C VAL A 146 -2.98 6.44 15.21
N LEU A 147 -3.25 6.92 16.42
CA LEU A 147 -4.22 6.26 17.32
C LEU A 147 -5.62 6.35 16.69
N PRO A 148 -6.35 5.22 16.58
CA PRO A 148 -7.72 5.24 16.05
C PRO A 148 -8.66 6.11 16.93
N GLU A 149 -9.56 6.86 16.29
CA GLU A 149 -10.61 7.61 17.00
C GLU A 149 -11.65 6.67 17.64
N LYS A 150 -11.84 5.47 17.07
CA LYS A 150 -12.69 4.42 17.64
C LYS A 150 -11.90 3.13 17.73
N PHE A 151 -11.74 2.63 18.95
CA PHE A 151 -11.12 1.35 19.20
C PHE A 151 -12.11 0.22 18.90
N ASN A 152 -11.67 -0.78 18.16
CA ASN A 152 -12.25 -2.10 18.12
C ASN A 152 -11.30 -3.09 18.82
N GLU A 153 -11.81 -4.23 19.27
CA GLU A 153 -11.05 -5.28 19.99
C GLU A 153 -9.83 -5.77 19.19
N ASN A 154 -9.81 -5.55 17.88
CA ASN A 154 -8.67 -5.88 17.03
C ASN A 154 -7.85 -4.62 16.73
N ASN A 155 -6.61 -4.55 17.22
CA ASN A 155 -5.68 -3.43 17.07
C ASN A 155 -5.35 -3.03 15.62
N GLN A 156 -5.69 -3.87 14.64
CA GLN A 156 -5.55 -3.53 13.21
C GLN A 156 -6.72 -2.72 12.66
N MET A 157 -7.75 -2.54 13.48
CA MET A 157 -9.00 -1.92 13.11
C MET A 157 -9.14 -0.57 13.80
N GLY A 158 -9.81 0.33 13.13
CA GLY A 158 -10.14 1.65 13.66
C GLY A 158 -10.02 2.74 12.62
N HIS A 159 -10.89 3.72 12.74
CA HIS A 159 -10.88 4.89 11.88
C HIS A 159 -9.81 5.87 12.36
N ILE A 160 -9.00 6.37 11.43
CA ILE A 160 -7.91 7.29 11.74
C ILE A 160 -8.15 8.65 11.12
N ARG A 161 -7.72 9.70 11.80
CA ARG A 161 -7.67 11.05 11.27
C ARG A 161 -6.23 11.44 11.00
N ILE A 162 -5.93 11.84 9.79
CA ILE A 162 -4.57 12.22 9.39
C ILE A 162 -4.33 13.68 9.71
N ASN A 163 -3.23 13.97 10.40
CA ASN A 163 -2.76 15.32 10.59
C ASN A 163 -2.21 15.86 9.26
N MET A 164 -2.77 16.98 8.78
CA MET A 164 -2.45 17.52 7.47
C MET A 164 -1.04 18.12 7.39
N LYS A 165 -0.47 18.54 8.53
CA LYS A 165 0.93 18.98 8.59
C LYS A 165 1.88 17.78 8.44
N ASP A 166 1.64 16.70 9.19
CA ASP A 166 2.44 15.47 9.08
C ASP A 166 2.41 14.90 7.66
N LEU A 167 1.24 14.97 7.00
CA LEU A 167 1.13 14.57 5.59
C LEU A 167 1.95 15.49 4.70
N GLN A 168 1.85 16.81 4.88
CA GLN A 168 2.60 17.80 4.09
C GLN A 168 4.11 17.60 4.16
N ASP A 169 4.63 17.28 5.34
CA ASP A 169 6.06 17.13 5.56
C ASP A 169 6.64 15.84 4.92
N ARG A 170 5.75 14.92 4.47
CA ARG A 170 6.11 13.60 3.92
C ARG A 170 5.77 13.39 2.44
N ILE A 171 5.09 14.33 1.76
CA ILE A 171 4.67 14.22 0.35
C ILE A 171 5.49 15.04 -0.64
#